data_cfde783add393feb10f68ed9837fbcc5
#
_entry.id   cfde783add393feb10f68ed9837fbcc5
#
_cell.length_a   1.000
_cell.length_b   1.000
_cell.length_c   1.000
_cell.angle_alpha   90.00
_cell.angle_beta   90.00
_cell.angle_gamma   90.00
#
_symmetry.space_group_name_H-M   'P 1'
#
loop_
_entity.id
_entity.type
_entity.pdbx_description
1 polymer ?
#
loop_
_entity_poly.entity_id
_entity_poly.type
_entity_poly.pdbx_seq_one_letter_code
_entity_poly.pdbx_strand_id
1 'polypeptide(L)'
;MVYFSDPYVKIWLLHEGKKLEKQKTQTKQRTTEPIFNESFVFNVSFEQIRRTALSITVMDHDHIGSNELIGRVVIGSKSGPNEMKHWNEMLARPRIPVERWHILKDFD
;
A
#
# COMPACT_ATOMS: atom_id res chain seq x y z
N MET A 1 -24.02 1.03 12.74
CA MET A 1 -24.09 2.05 11.67
C MET A 1 -23.07 1.72 10.61
N VAL A 2 -23.47 1.79 9.35
CA VAL A 2 -22.58 1.53 8.22
C VAL A 2 -22.15 2.88 7.65
N TYR A 3 -20.85 3.08 7.52
CA TYR A 3 -20.31 4.28 6.90
C TYR A 3 -19.87 3.98 5.47
N PHE A 4 -20.32 4.81 4.56
CA PHE A 4 -19.84 4.79 3.18
C PHE A 4 -18.74 5.82 3.05
N SER A 5 -17.67 5.42 2.41
CA SER A 5 -16.57 6.31 2.09
C SER A 5 -16.35 6.38 0.59
N ASP A 6 -15.53 7.30 0.16
CA ASP A 6 -15.02 7.39 -1.20
C ASP A 6 -13.54 7.01 -1.20
N PRO A 7 -13.23 5.68 -1.12
CA PRO A 7 -11.87 5.26 -0.89
C PRO A 7 -11.00 5.30 -2.13
N TYR A 8 -9.73 5.57 -1.90
CA TYR A 8 -8.66 5.35 -2.87
C TYR A 8 -7.43 4.84 -2.14
N VAL A 9 -6.53 4.21 -2.88
CA VAL A 9 -5.28 3.68 -2.34
C VAL A 9 -4.12 4.52 -2.84
N LYS A 10 -3.28 4.92 -1.92
CA LYS A 10 -2.06 5.66 -2.19
C LYS A 10 -0.88 4.78 -1.82
N ILE A 11 0.07 4.63 -2.73
CA ILE A 11 1.23 3.78 -2.53
C ILE A 11 2.49 4.64 -2.63
N TRP A 12 3.28 4.65 -1.57
CA TRP A 12 4.59 5.27 -1.56
C TRP A 12 5.68 4.22 -1.66
N LEU A 13 6.59 4.42 -2.58
CA LEU A 13 7.86 3.71 -2.59
C LEU A 13 8.78 4.40 -1.60
N LEU A 14 9.27 3.64 -0.62
CA LEU A 14 10.18 4.14 0.41
C LEU A 14 11.55 3.52 0.22
N HIS A 15 12.60 4.32 0.40
CA HIS A 15 13.97 3.83 0.45
C HIS A 15 14.61 4.35 1.73
N GLU A 16 15.01 3.43 2.60
CA GLU A 16 15.53 3.75 3.93
C GLU A 16 14.62 4.73 4.69
N GLY A 17 13.30 4.51 4.57
CA GLY A 17 12.29 5.33 5.22
C GLY A 17 11.94 6.63 4.51
N LYS A 18 12.61 6.96 3.42
CA LYS A 18 12.35 8.19 2.66
C LYS A 18 11.40 7.93 1.50
N LYS A 19 10.44 8.83 1.32
CA LYS A 19 9.48 8.76 0.22
C LYS A 19 10.15 9.13 -1.09
N LEU A 20 10.11 8.23 -2.07
CA LEU A 20 10.70 8.44 -3.39
C LEU A 20 9.66 8.70 -4.48
N GLU A 21 8.63 7.84 -4.54
CA GLU A 21 7.66 7.86 -5.62
C GLU A 21 6.29 7.51 -5.08
N LYS A 22 5.28 8.18 -5.59
CA LYS A 22 3.89 7.94 -5.19
C LYS A 22 3.05 7.58 -6.40
N GLN A 23 2.20 6.57 -6.24
CA GLN A 23 1.14 6.26 -7.18
C GLN A 23 -0.16 6.06 -6.41
N LYS A 24 -1.27 6.31 -7.07
CA LYS A 24 -2.57 6.17 -6.42
C LYS A 24 -3.61 5.63 -7.40
N THR A 25 -4.59 4.93 -6.84
CA THR A 25 -5.72 4.42 -7.60
C THR A 25 -6.73 5.52 -7.88
N GLN A 26 -7.70 5.19 -8.73
CA GLN A 26 -8.90 5.99 -8.83
C GLN A 26 -9.70 5.91 -7.54
N THR A 27 -10.48 6.94 -7.27
CA THR A 27 -11.40 6.96 -6.13
C THR A 27 -12.67 6.20 -6.48
N LYS A 28 -13.08 5.29 -5.59
CA LYS A 28 -14.37 4.61 -5.70
C LYS A 28 -15.39 5.37 -4.86
N GLN A 29 -16.58 5.57 -5.40
CA GLN A 29 -17.56 6.40 -4.72
C GLN A 29 -18.50 5.57 -3.85
N ARG A 30 -18.73 6.04 -2.63
CA ARG A 30 -19.76 5.57 -1.69
C ARG A 30 -19.78 4.05 -1.56
N THR A 31 -18.69 3.48 -1.09
CA THR A 31 -18.59 2.03 -0.91
C THR A 31 -17.91 1.66 0.40
N THR A 32 -18.32 0.53 0.98
CA THR A 32 -17.64 -0.10 2.12
C THR A 32 -16.79 -1.28 1.68
N GLU A 33 -16.89 -1.71 0.42
CA GLU A 33 -16.20 -2.88 -0.12
C GLU A 33 -15.59 -2.56 -1.48
N PRO A 34 -14.59 -1.65 -1.51
CA PRO A 34 -14.01 -1.25 -2.79
C PRO A 34 -13.17 -2.35 -3.41
N ILE A 35 -13.28 -2.49 -4.72
CA ILE A 35 -12.38 -3.30 -5.53
C ILE A 35 -11.68 -2.38 -6.49
N PHE A 36 -10.36 -2.24 -6.36
CA PHE A 36 -9.59 -1.30 -7.17
C PHE A 36 -9.09 -1.94 -8.46
N ASN A 37 -8.54 -3.13 -8.38
CA ASN A 37 -8.12 -3.91 -9.53
C ASN A 37 -7.17 -3.13 -10.47
N GLU A 38 -6.22 -2.43 -9.90
CA GLU A 38 -5.24 -1.64 -10.62
C GLU A 38 -3.83 -2.16 -10.35
N SER A 39 -2.95 -1.96 -11.33
CA SER A 39 -1.55 -2.37 -11.26
C SER A 39 -0.64 -1.17 -11.33
N PHE A 40 0.46 -1.21 -10.57
CA PHE A 40 1.47 -0.16 -10.55
C PHE A 40 2.85 -0.79 -10.70
N VAL A 41 3.75 -0.05 -11.33
CA VAL A 41 5.14 -0.47 -11.50
C VAL A 41 6.03 0.56 -10.82
N PHE A 42 6.88 0.08 -9.91
CA PHE A 42 7.94 0.87 -9.31
C PHE A 42 9.28 0.30 -9.74
N ASN A 43 10.15 1.16 -10.24
CA ASN A 43 11.48 0.74 -10.69
C ASN A 43 12.47 0.87 -9.54
N VAL A 44 13.00 -0.27 -9.10
CA VAL A 44 13.94 -0.34 -7.98
C VAL A 44 15.11 -1.21 -8.40
N SER A 45 16.34 -0.72 -8.21
CA SER A 45 17.53 -1.49 -8.53
C SER A 45 17.67 -2.69 -7.59
N PHE A 46 18.27 -3.75 -8.08
CA PHE A 46 18.54 -4.94 -7.29
C PHE A 46 19.36 -4.63 -6.04
N GLU A 47 20.25 -3.67 -6.12
CA GLU A 47 21.10 -3.27 -4.99
C GLU A 47 20.31 -2.58 -3.88
N GLN A 48 19.20 -1.93 -4.22
CA GLN A 48 18.42 -1.13 -3.28
C GLN A 48 17.17 -1.84 -2.77
N ILE A 49 16.77 -2.94 -3.41
CA ILE A 49 15.48 -3.57 -3.13
C ILE A 49 15.32 -4.00 -1.66
N ARG A 50 16.40 -4.43 -1.02
CA ARG A 50 16.36 -4.88 0.38
C ARG A 50 16.15 -3.74 1.38
N ARG A 51 16.42 -2.50 0.95
CA ARG A 51 16.24 -1.30 1.77
C ARG A 51 15.00 -0.52 1.36
N THR A 52 14.18 -1.14 0.56
CA THR A 52 12.97 -0.54 -0.01
C THR A 52 11.75 -1.13 0.67
N ALA A 53 10.70 -0.35 0.75
CA ALA A 53 9.40 -0.78 1.26
C ALA A 53 8.30 -0.07 0.49
N LEU A 54 7.09 -0.62 0.57
CA LEU A 54 5.88 0.01 0.04
C LEU A 54 4.98 0.39 1.20
N SER A 55 4.63 1.66 1.29
CA SER A 55 3.61 2.13 2.22
C SER A 55 2.29 2.24 1.48
N ILE A 56 1.36 1.38 1.82
CA ILE A 56 0.06 1.29 1.17
C ILE A 56 -0.97 1.88 2.12
N THR A 57 -1.59 2.99 1.70
CA THR A 57 -2.51 3.75 2.53
C THR A 57 -3.86 3.82 1.85
N VAL A 58 -4.91 3.43 2.57
CA VAL A 58 -6.29 3.57 2.11
C VAL A 58 -6.85 4.85 2.71
N MET A 59 -7.31 5.73 1.85
CA MET A 59 -7.80 7.06 2.20
C MET A 59 -9.26 7.21 1.83
N ASP A 60 -9.97 8.01 2.60
CA ASP A 60 -11.32 8.47 2.25
C ASP A 60 -11.21 9.86 1.64
N HIS A 61 -11.65 9.99 0.39
CA HIS A 61 -11.60 11.26 -0.32
C HIS A 61 -12.66 12.21 0.22
N ASP A 62 -12.22 13.40 0.66
CA ASP A 62 -13.10 14.45 1.14
C ASP A 62 -13.12 15.58 0.09
N HIS A 63 -14.30 15.91 -0.41
CA HIS A 63 -14.48 16.95 -1.41
C HIS A 63 -14.38 18.36 -0.84
N ILE A 64 -14.43 18.51 0.47
CA ILE A 64 -14.52 19.81 1.13
C ILE A 64 -13.24 20.15 1.90
N GLY A 65 -12.52 19.16 2.42
CA GLY A 65 -11.37 19.38 3.26
C GLY A 65 -10.26 18.38 3.06
N SER A 66 -9.61 17.99 4.14
CA SER A 66 -8.51 17.04 4.10
C SER A 66 -9.03 15.62 3.99
N ASN A 67 -8.36 14.80 3.18
CA ASN A 67 -8.67 13.38 3.09
C ASN A 67 -8.31 12.68 4.40
N GLU A 68 -9.10 11.70 4.80
CA GLU A 68 -8.92 10.97 6.05
C GLU A 68 -8.32 9.60 5.82
N LEU A 69 -7.48 9.18 6.76
CA LEU A 69 -6.89 7.84 6.75
C LEU A 69 -7.92 6.81 7.16
N ILE A 70 -8.12 5.79 6.33
CA ILE A 70 -8.89 4.59 6.69
C ILE A 70 -7.96 3.57 7.32
N GLY A 71 -6.82 3.30 6.71
CA GLY A 71 -5.84 2.38 7.25
C GLY A 71 -4.59 2.31 6.40
N ARG A 72 -3.56 1.70 6.95
CA ARG A 72 -2.24 1.61 6.31
C ARG A 72 -1.62 0.26 6.55
N VAL A 73 -0.85 -0.20 5.58
CA VAL A 73 0.07 -1.33 5.74
C VAL A 73 1.39 -0.98 5.08
N VAL A 74 2.49 -1.35 5.71
CA VAL A 74 3.83 -1.18 5.14
C VAL A 74 4.40 -2.57 4.87
N ILE A 75 4.80 -2.81 3.63
CA ILE A 75 5.36 -4.10 3.19
C ILE A 75 6.84 -3.90 2.89
N GLY A 76 7.68 -4.59 3.64
CA GLY A 76 9.13 -4.46 3.51
C GLY A 76 9.86 -5.39 4.47
N SER A 77 11.18 -5.42 4.37
CA SER A 77 12.02 -6.33 5.15
C SER A 77 12.07 -6.00 6.65
N LYS A 78 11.65 -4.79 7.02
CA LYS A 78 11.62 -4.34 8.43
C LYS A 78 10.21 -4.08 8.92
N SER A 79 9.23 -4.61 8.24
CA SER A 79 7.82 -4.48 8.61
C SER A 79 7.40 -5.55 9.60
N GLY A 80 6.11 -5.58 9.94
CA GLY A 80 5.56 -6.63 10.80
C GLY A 80 5.71 -8.03 10.19
N PRO A 81 5.44 -9.10 10.96
CA PRO A 81 5.75 -10.47 10.51
C PRO A 81 5.09 -10.87 9.20
N ASN A 82 3.81 -10.58 9.03
CA ASN A 82 3.09 -10.95 7.81
C ASN A 82 3.55 -10.12 6.60
N GLU A 83 3.77 -8.84 6.81
CA GLU A 83 4.23 -7.92 5.79
C GLU A 83 5.65 -8.22 5.34
N MET A 84 6.51 -8.56 6.29
CA MET A 84 7.88 -8.98 6.00
C MET A 84 7.91 -10.30 5.23
N LYS A 85 7.05 -11.23 5.60
CA LYS A 85 6.96 -12.52 4.91
C LYS A 85 6.53 -12.35 3.46
N HIS A 86 5.58 -11.47 3.20
CA HIS A 86 5.15 -11.14 1.84
C HIS A 86 6.33 -10.59 1.02
N TRP A 87 7.05 -9.61 1.59
CA TRP A 87 8.20 -9.01 0.94
C TRP A 87 9.29 -10.03 0.62
N ASN A 88 9.63 -10.87 1.60
CA ASN A 88 10.67 -11.87 1.44
C ASN A 88 10.29 -12.95 0.42
N GLU A 89 9.03 -13.35 0.37
CA GLU A 89 8.56 -14.29 -0.65
C GLU A 89 8.68 -13.69 -2.05
N MET A 90 8.33 -12.42 -2.20
CA MET A 90 8.46 -11.71 -3.47
C MET A 90 9.92 -11.72 -3.95
N LEU A 91 10.85 -11.42 -3.04
CA LEU A 91 12.28 -11.41 -3.37
C LEU A 91 12.81 -12.80 -3.71
N ALA A 92 12.28 -13.84 -3.06
CA ALA A 92 12.72 -15.21 -3.28
C ALA A 92 12.16 -15.81 -4.58
N ARG A 93 11.12 -15.22 -5.15
CA ARG A 93 10.42 -15.72 -6.33
C ARG A 93 10.32 -14.63 -7.41
N PRO A 94 11.44 -14.22 -8.01
CA PRO A 94 11.39 -13.19 -9.05
C PRO A 94 10.53 -13.65 -10.23
N ARG A 95 9.76 -12.72 -10.77
CA ARG A 95 8.84 -12.92 -11.89
C ARG A 95 7.64 -13.82 -11.60
N ILE A 96 7.42 -14.18 -10.32
CA ILE A 96 6.25 -14.95 -9.91
C ILE A 96 5.40 -14.06 -9.02
N PRO A 97 4.12 -13.86 -9.33
CA PRO A 97 3.23 -13.10 -8.46
C PRO A 97 3.09 -13.74 -7.09
N VAL A 98 3.16 -12.94 -6.05
CA VAL A 98 2.94 -13.38 -4.67
C VAL A 98 1.78 -12.56 -4.11
N GLU A 99 0.76 -13.25 -3.62
CA GLU A 99 -0.46 -12.65 -3.11
C GLU A 99 -0.62 -12.95 -1.63
N ARG A 100 -1.00 -11.95 -0.85
CA ARG A 100 -1.31 -12.10 0.56
C ARG A 100 -2.38 -11.12 1.00
N TRP A 101 -3.17 -11.52 1.96
CA TRP A 101 -4.08 -10.66 2.69
C TRP A 101 -3.32 -9.93 3.79
N HIS A 102 -3.65 -8.65 3.98
CA HIS A 102 -3.08 -7.82 5.03
C HIS A 102 -4.17 -7.10 5.79
N ILE A 103 -3.95 -6.93 7.08
CA ILE A 103 -4.83 -6.15 7.92
C ILE A 103 -4.33 -4.71 7.91
N LEU A 104 -5.22 -3.78 7.57
CA LEU A 104 -4.91 -2.36 7.64
C LEU A 104 -4.86 -1.91 9.10
N LYS A 105 -3.87 -1.08 9.41
CA LYS A 105 -3.71 -0.49 10.73
C LYS A 105 -3.99 1.01 10.62
N ASP A 106 -4.49 1.61 11.69
CA ASP A 106 -4.80 3.03 11.72
C ASP A 106 -3.62 3.89 12.17
N PHE A 107 -2.48 3.27 12.47
CA PHE A 107 -1.24 3.96 12.86
C PHE A 107 -0.03 3.17 12.34
N ASP A 108 1.09 3.80 12.40
CA ASP A 108 2.37 3.17 11.99
C ASP A 108 2.90 2.19 13.03
#